data_aff30eaf021e2b926788c051c6a290ab
#
_entry.id   aff30eaf021e2b926788c051c6a290ab
#
_cell.length_a   1.000
_cell.length_b   1.000
_cell.length_c   1.000
_cell.angle_alpha   90.00
_cell.angle_beta   90.00
_cell.angle_gamma   90.00
#
_symmetry.space_group_name_H-M   'P 1'
#
loop_
_entity.id
_entity.type
_entity.pdbx_description
1 polymer ?
#
loop_
_entity_poly.entity_id
_entity_poly.type
_entity_poly.pdbx_seq_one_letter_code
_entity_poly.pdbx_strand_id
1 'polypeptide(L)'
;MNFETVLAGLPDAVIAVDDALRVVFWNAAAEALTGRSSRRAEGRSLKELLPPDASLTRHLAETVRTGESRGEGETTLLTPDGHTVPVSIVTAPLFDHGGTVGAAVAVLRDISRIRELEAEVRRGETLAAAGRMAVGLAHEIRNPLGAIRGAVQLLARELAPGSRFGEYTQVLIQEVDRVNRIIEQLLDLARPVQLRTAPLNLHQLLERVALLAAEGAQAQGVTIVRRYDPSLPPILGDEDRLVQVFHNLVRNALDAMKGGGRLTLGTRISLSPVFAKMDLGAGQRSMVEVQVTDEGTGIPARVQAKVFDPFFTTKERGLGLGLALCHRILEEHKGAVRIDSVEGRGTTVTCFLPIAR
;
A
#
# COMPACT_ATOMS: atom_id res chain seq x y z
N MET A 1 29.74 34.55 3.72
CA MET A 1 28.74 33.49 3.88
C MET A 1 29.33 32.53 4.89
N ASN A 2 28.70 32.41 6.07
CA ASN A 2 29.25 31.59 7.16
C ASN A 2 29.00 30.11 6.82
N PHE A 3 29.97 29.25 7.07
CA PHE A 3 29.88 27.80 6.79
C PHE A 3 28.67 27.14 7.48
N GLU A 4 28.35 27.61 8.70
CA GLU A 4 27.18 27.17 9.44
C GLU A 4 25.86 27.44 8.69
N THR A 5 25.76 28.59 8.00
CA THR A 5 24.57 28.94 7.22
C THR A 5 24.38 28.00 6.03
N VAL A 6 25.49 27.56 5.43
CA VAL A 6 25.43 26.59 4.30
C VAL A 6 25.00 25.22 4.78
N LEU A 7 25.58 24.74 5.88
CA LEU A 7 25.21 23.44 6.47
C LEU A 7 23.78 23.42 7.01
N ALA A 8 23.31 24.53 7.57
CA ALA A 8 21.95 24.69 8.06
C ALA A 8 20.91 24.60 6.93
N GLY A 9 21.28 25.02 5.71
CA GLY A 9 20.39 25.00 4.53
C GLY A 9 20.40 23.69 3.73
N LEU A 10 21.18 22.69 4.13
CA LEU A 10 21.21 21.40 3.44
C LEU A 10 19.91 20.63 3.68
N PRO A 11 19.35 19.96 2.64
CA PRO A 11 18.15 19.15 2.77
C PRO A 11 18.38 17.83 3.51
N ASP A 12 19.63 17.33 3.52
CA ASP A 12 20.03 16.14 4.27
C ASP A 12 20.30 16.51 5.74
N ALA A 13 20.00 15.61 6.66
CA ALA A 13 20.27 15.81 8.07
C ALA A 13 21.78 15.74 8.34
N VAL A 14 22.34 16.78 8.93
CA VAL A 14 23.78 16.87 9.27
C VAL A 14 23.91 16.97 10.80
N ILE A 15 24.68 16.05 11.36
CA ILE A 15 24.98 15.95 12.78
C ILE A 15 26.50 15.86 12.94
N ALA A 16 27.10 16.73 13.72
CA ALA A 16 28.50 16.60 14.10
C ALA A 16 28.66 16.41 15.60
N VAL A 17 29.64 15.58 15.96
CA VAL A 17 29.98 15.26 17.36
C VAL A 17 31.47 15.47 17.59
N ASP A 18 31.83 15.80 18.83
CA ASP A 18 33.23 15.84 19.30
C ASP A 18 33.77 14.40 19.54
N ASP A 19 35.02 14.30 20.01
CA ASP A 19 35.69 13.04 20.36
C ASP A 19 35.00 12.28 21.50
N ALA A 20 34.24 12.99 22.36
CA ALA A 20 33.42 12.41 23.44
C ALA A 20 31.98 12.06 23.00
N LEU A 21 31.66 12.13 21.70
CA LEU A 21 30.33 11.95 21.13
C LEU A 21 29.27 12.93 21.65
N ARG A 22 29.68 14.15 22.00
CA ARG A 22 28.77 15.24 22.29
C ARG A 22 28.44 15.98 21.02
N VAL A 23 27.19 16.34 20.84
CA VAL A 23 26.73 17.06 19.66
C VAL A 23 27.29 18.46 19.65
N VAL A 24 28.00 18.80 18.57
CA VAL A 24 28.56 20.14 18.32
C VAL A 24 27.80 20.86 17.20
N PHE A 25 27.07 20.14 16.35
CA PHE A 25 26.25 20.71 15.29
C PHE A 25 25.06 19.84 14.97
N TRP A 26 23.92 20.50 14.68
CA TRP A 26 22.65 19.84 14.39
C TRP A 26 21.82 20.77 13.50
N ASN A 27 21.62 20.44 12.22
CA ASN A 27 20.90 21.31 11.30
C ASN A 27 19.36 21.12 11.37
N ALA A 28 18.63 21.99 10.66
CA ALA A 28 17.17 21.95 10.60
C ALA A 28 16.61 20.64 10.04
N ALA A 29 17.29 20.03 9.06
CA ALA A 29 16.89 18.73 8.52
C ALA A 29 17.04 17.61 9.55
N ALA A 30 18.10 17.66 10.40
CA ALA A 30 18.24 16.73 11.53
C ALA A 30 17.17 16.93 12.59
N GLU A 31 16.72 18.18 12.84
CA GLU A 31 15.56 18.44 13.70
C GLU A 31 14.29 17.80 13.16
N ALA A 32 14.02 17.98 11.86
CA ALA A 32 12.84 17.42 11.21
C ALA A 32 12.85 15.89 11.20
N LEU A 33 14.01 15.27 10.92
CA LEU A 33 14.17 13.82 10.84
C LEU A 33 14.06 13.14 12.21
N THR A 34 14.61 13.76 13.26
CA THR A 34 14.70 13.15 14.59
C THR A 34 13.63 13.61 15.57
N GLY A 35 12.89 14.67 15.24
CA GLY A 35 11.92 15.33 16.15
C GLY A 35 12.57 16.05 17.33
N ARG A 36 13.89 16.32 17.29
CA ARG A 36 14.64 16.98 18.37
C ARG A 36 15.23 18.29 17.89
N SER A 37 15.02 19.37 18.66
CA SER A 37 15.59 20.68 18.32
C SER A 37 17.10 20.75 18.60
N SER A 38 17.85 21.49 17.76
CA SER A 38 19.28 21.76 17.90
C SER A 38 19.62 22.30 19.29
N ARG A 39 18.84 23.25 19.80
CA ARG A 39 19.01 23.82 21.15
C ARG A 39 19.01 22.81 22.29
N ARG A 40 18.29 21.68 22.11
CA ARG A 40 18.25 20.59 23.11
C ARG A 40 19.30 19.54 22.84
N ALA A 41 19.82 19.46 21.62
CA ALA A 41 20.78 18.44 21.20
C ALA A 41 22.23 18.91 21.46
N GLU A 42 22.56 20.16 21.17
CA GLU A 42 23.91 20.73 21.32
C GLU A 42 24.46 20.57 22.73
N GLY A 43 25.71 20.16 22.84
CA GLY A 43 26.44 19.90 24.09
C GLY A 43 26.03 18.62 24.82
N ARG A 44 24.97 17.91 24.38
CA ARG A 44 24.57 16.64 25.00
C ARG A 44 25.21 15.44 24.34
N SER A 45 25.36 14.37 25.09
CA SER A 45 25.81 13.11 24.53
C SER A 45 24.77 12.54 23.55
N LEU A 46 25.25 12.09 22.39
CA LEU A 46 24.40 11.46 21.38
C LEU A 46 23.63 10.24 21.92
N LYS A 47 24.21 9.52 22.91
CA LYS A 47 23.58 8.38 23.60
C LYS A 47 22.36 8.75 24.43
N GLU A 48 22.26 10.01 24.89
CA GLU A 48 21.09 10.52 25.62
C GLU A 48 19.96 10.95 24.67
N LEU A 49 20.33 11.27 23.43
CA LEU A 49 19.42 11.80 22.42
C LEU A 49 18.79 10.69 21.57
N LEU A 50 19.51 9.59 21.37
CA LEU A 50 19.09 8.48 20.51
C LEU A 50 19.11 7.17 21.32
N PRO A 51 18.34 6.14 20.88
CA PRO A 51 18.40 4.83 21.53
C PRO A 51 19.83 4.28 21.58
N PRO A 52 20.18 3.50 22.61
CA PRO A 52 21.54 2.96 22.82
C PRO A 52 22.07 2.14 21.64
N ASP A 53 21.18 1.44 20.94
CA ASP A 53 21.51 0.57 19.79
C ASP A 53 21.37 1.30 18.43
N ALA A 54 21.27 2.63 18.46
CA ALA A 54 21.14 3.39 17.21
C ALA A 54 22.39 3.19 16.33
N SER A 55 22.19 2.78 15.11
CA SER A 55 23.23 2.60 14.08
C SER A 55 24.12 3.86 13.97
N LEU A 56 23.50 5.03 13.98
CA LEU A 56 24.18 6.32 13.95
C LEU A 56 25.23 6.48 15.06
N THR A 57 24.87 6.17 16.32
CA THR A 57 25.79 6.29 17.47
C THR A 57 26.99 5.37 17.30
N ARG A 58 26.77 4.14 16.84
CA ARG A 58 27.84 3.17 16.58
C ARG A 58 28.79 3.65 15.46
N HIS A 59 28.24 4.14 14.34
CA HIS A 59 29.04 4.62 13.20
C HIS A 59 29.89 5.83 13.58
N LEU A 60 29.31 6.82 14.27
CA LEU A 60 30.06 7.99 14.72
C LEU A 60 31.18 7.61 15.72
N ALA A 61 30.89 6.72 16.68
CA ALA A 61 31.88 6.26 17.64
C ALA A 61 33.06 5.52 16.95
N GLU A 62 32.77 4.71 15.94
CA GLU A 62 33.79 4.03 15.18
C GLU A 62 34.59 5.00 14.31
N THR A 63 33.95 5.98 13.66
CA THR A 63 34.61 7.02 12.85
C THR A 63 35.57 7.85 13.69
N VAL A 64 35.14 8.28 14.91
CA VAL A 64 36.02 8.99 15.85
C VAL A 64 37.24 8.12 16.23
N ARG A 65 36.99 6.83 16.52
CA ARG A 65 38.05 5.90 16.97
C ARG A 65 39.06 5.56 15.87
N THR A 66 38.59 5.33 14.64
CA THR A 66 39.44 4.82 13.53
C THR A 66 39.99 5.92 12.64
N GLY A 67 39.36 7.09 12.59
CA GLY A 67 39.71 8.16 11.65
C GLY A 67 39.32 7.84 10.21
N GLU A 68 38.45 6.85 9.98
CA GLU A 68 38.03 6.42 8.66
C GLU A 68 36.57 6.82 8.41
N SER A 69 36.28 7.28 7.18
CA SER A 69 34.92 7.50 6.73
C SER A 69 34.18 6.17 6.60
N ARG A 70 32.92 6.15 7.02
CA ARG A 70 32.06 4.97 6.94
C ARG A 70 30.74 5.31 6.30
N GLY A 71 30.26 4.41 5.47
CA GLY A 71 28.91 4.47 4.89
C GLY A 71 28.16 3.19 5.20
N GLU A 72 27.00 3.30 5.80
CA GLU A 72 26.00 2.21 5.83
C GLU A 72 24.97 2.51 4.75
N GLY A 73 24.79 1.58 3.80
CA GLY A 73 23.94 1.81 2.64
C GLY A 73 22.51 2.17 3.05
N GLU A 74 21.90 1.36 3.92
CA GLU A 74 20.53 1.57 4.38
C GLU A 74 20.34 1.05 5.80
N THR A 75 19.80 1.89 6.66
CA THR A 75 19.45 1.53 8.04
C THR A 75 18.14 2.18 8.46
N THR A 76 17.71 1.95 9.68
CA THR A 76 16.45 2.47 10.21
C THR A 76 16.75 3.39 11.39
N LEU A 77 16.23 4.61 11.34
CA LEU A 77 16.25 5.54 12.46
C LEU A 77 14.93 5.44 13.23
N LEU A 78 15.01 5.21 14.54
CA LEU A 78 13.84 5.24 15.42
C LEU A 78 13.64 6.69 15.91
N THR A 79 12.48 7.28 15.60
CA THR A 79 12.11 8.60 16.10
C THR A 79 11.57 8.51 17.53
N PRO A 80 11.58 9.61 18.32
CA PRO A 80 11.04 9.62 19.69
C PRO A 80 9.57 9.20 19.79
N ASP A 81 8.81 9.41 18.72
CA ASP A 81 7.38 9.04 18.63
C ASP A 81 7.16 7.56 18.32
N GLY A 82 8.24 6.76 18.26
CA GLY A 82 8.19 5.33 17.98
C GLY A 82 8.05 4.96 16.51
N HIS A 83 8.13 5.92 15.59
CA HIS A 83 8.16 5.66 14.16
C HIS A 83 9.57 5.28 13.70
N THR A 84 9.65 4.42 12.69
CA THR A 84 10.90 4.04 12.04
C THR A 84 11.01 4.71 10.68
N VAL A 85 12.11 5.45 10.45
CA VAL A 85 12.39 6.10 9.17
C VAL A 85 13.59 5.40 8.53
N PRO A 86 13.48 4.90 7.29
CA PRO A 86 14.60 4.35 6.57
C PRO A 86 15.55 5.48 6.15
N VAL A 87 16.81 5.36 6.52
CA VAL A 87 17.83 6.37 6.24
C VAL A 87 19.10 5.73 5.68
N SER A 88 19.81 6.48 4.83
CA SER A 88 21.19 6.20 4.48
C SER A 88 22.09 7.06 5.37
N ILE A 89 23.13 6.46 5.96
CA ILE A 89 24.07 7.14 6.86
C ILE A 89 25.45 7.08 6.26
N VAL A 90 26.11 8.26 6.20
CA VAL A 90 27.52 8.39 5.89
C VAL A 90 28.18 9.19 6.99
N THR A 91 29.31 8.69 7.52
CA THR A 91 30.10 9.40 8.53
C THR A 91 31.51 9.67 8.04
N ALA A 92 32.05 10.82 8.40
CA ALA A 92 33.41 11.22 8.07
C ALA A 92 34.10 11.86 9.28
N PRO A 93 35.42 11.59 9.49
CA PRO A 93 36.20 12.21 10.52
C PRO A 93 36.51 13.68 10.17
N LEU A 94 36.61 14.51 11.17
CA LEU A 94 37.11 15.89 11.07
C LEU A 94 38.41 15.97 11.86
N PHE A 95 39.50 16.32 11.15
CA PHE A 95 40.82 16.38 11.76
C PHE A 95 41.12 17.80 12.27
N ASP A 96 41.77 17.89 13.39
CA ASP A 96 42.32 19.13 13.92
C ASP A 96 43.60 19.55 13.19
N HIS A 97 44.16 20.70 13.57
CA HIS A 97 45.45 21.20 12.98
C HIS A 97 46.63 20.27 13.26
N GLY A 98 46.50 19.36 14.20
CA GLY A 98 47.56 18.38 14.56
C GLY A 98 47.42 17.05 13.82
N GLY A 99 46.38 16.88 12.98
CA GLY A 99 46.12 15.63 12.25
C GLY A 99 45.46 14.55 13.10
N THR A 100 45.00 14.89 14.32
CA THR A 100 44.21 13.98 15.17
C THR A 100 42.67 14.17 14.89
N VAL A 101 41.91 13.11 15.10
CA VAL A 101 40.45 13.19 14.93
C VAL A 101 39.86 13.97 16.10
N GLY A 102 39.47 15.21 15.85
CA GLY A 102 38.86 16.10 16.85
C GLY A 102 37.33 16.02 16.89
N ALA A 103 36.71 15.55 15.79
CA ALA A 103 35.25 15.45 15.66
C ALA A 103 34.89 14.44 14.54
N ALA A 104 33.62 14.09 14.46
CA ALA A 104 33.06 13.38 13.33
C ALA A 104 31.73 13.99 12.88
N VAL A 105 31.47 13.94 11.59
CA VAL A 105 30.19 14.36 10.99
C VAL A 105 29.45 13.16 10.43
N ALA A 106 28.13 13.14 10.64
CA ALA A 106 27.21 12.22 9.98
C ALA A 106 26.27 13.00 9.08
N VAL A 107 26.07 12.46 7.86
CA VAL A 107 25.01 12.90 6.95
C VAL A 107 24.01 11.79 6.85
N LEU A 108 22.73 12.10 7.15
CA LEU A 108 21.62 11.16 7.06
C LEU A 108 20.67 11.66 5.98
N ARG A 109 20.36 10.78 5.05
CA ARG A 109 19.36 11.03 4.00
C ARG A 109 18.14 10.16 4.26
N ASP A 110 16.96 10.76 4.35
CA ASP A 110 15.70 10.02 4.32
C ASP A 110 15.52 9.37 2.94
N ILE A 111 15.45 8.04 2.92
CA ILE A 111 15.26 7.25 1.71
C ILE A 111 13.86 6.66 1.59
N SER A 112 12.90 7.12 2.40
CA SER A 112 11.50 6.65 2.36
C SER A 112 10.93 6.73 0.96
N ARG A 113 11.09 7.87 0.29
CA ARG A 113 10.58 8.08 -1.06
C ARG A 113 11.25 7.21 -2.11
N ILE A 114 12.56 6.98 -1.96
CA ILE A 114 13.31 6.08 -2.87
C ILE A 114 12.78 4.66 -2.73
N ARG A 115 12.62 4.17 -1.49
CA ARG A 115 12.08 2.83 -1.22
C ARG A 115 10.65 2.65 -1.69
N GLU A 116 9.81 3.68 -1.55
CA GLU A 116 8.45 3.67 -2.10
C GLU A 116 8.48 3.48 -3.62
N LEU A 117 9.28 4.29 -4.33
CA LEU A 117 9.40 4.22 -5.79
C LEU A 117 9.99 2.87 -6.25
N GLU A 118 11.00 2.36 -5.58
CA GLU A 118 11.57 1.03 -5.88
C GLU A 118 10.54 -0.10 -5.67
N ALA A 119 9.73 -0.01 -4.61
CA ALA A 119 8.66 -0.95 -4.37
C ALA A 119 7.56 -0.88 -5.46
N GLU A 120 7.21 0.32 -5.91
CA GLU A 120 6.28 0.55 -7.03
C GLU A 120 6.82 -0.06 -8.33
N VAL A 121 8.08 0.21 -8.67
CA VAL A 121 8.74 -0.36 -9.87
C VAL A 121 8.75 -1.88 -9.80
N ARG A 122 9.17 -2.46 -8.68
CA ARG A 122 9.23 -3.92 -8.49
C ARG A 122 7.85 -4.56 -8.59
N ARG A 123 6.81 -3.92 -8.03
CA ARG A 123 5.42 -4.38 -8.21
C ARG A 123 5.02 -4.36 -9.69
N GLY A 124 5.32 -3.26 -10.38
CA GLY A 124 5.05 -3.12 -11.81
C GLY A 124 5.75 -4.18 -12.66
N GLU A 125 7.01 -4.46 -12.41
CA GLU A 125 7.78 -5.50 -13.12
C GLU A 125 7.22 -6.90 -12.86
N THR A 126 6.86 -7.21 -11.62
CA THR A 126 6.26 -8.51 -11.24
C THR A 126 4.92 -8.70 -11.93
N LEU A 127 4.08 -7.65 -11.96
CA LEU A 127 2.80 -7.65 -12.66
C LEU A 127 2.98 -7.82 -14.17
N ALA A 128 3.92 -7.10 -14.77
CA ALA A 128 4.20 -7.19 -16.20
C ALA A 128 4.74 -8.57 -16.61
N ALA A 129 5.58 -9.18 -15.77
CA ALA A 129 6.10 -10.52 -16.01
C ALA A 129 5.00 -11.59 -15.92
N ALA A 130 4.21 -11.57 -14.84
CA ALA A 130 3.04 -12.45 -14.66
C ALA A 130 2.06 -12.30 -15.81
N GLY A 131 1.85 -11.08 -16.26
CA GLY A 131 0.97 -10.77 -17.34
C GLY A 131 1.41 -11.30 -18.70
N ARG A 132 2.66 -11.14 -19.05
CA ARG A 132 3.18 -11.71 -20.31
C ARG A 132 3.02 -13.23 -20.35
N MET A 133 3.27 -13.91 -19.24
CA MET A 133 3.07 -15.37 -19.13
C MET A 133 1.57 -15.72 -19.20
N ALA A 134 0.71 -14.96 -18.55
CA ALA A 134 -0.73 -15.23 -18.54
C ALA A 134 -1.36 -15.09 -19.92
N VAL A 135 -0.96 -14.12 -20.75
CA VAL A 135 -1.50 -13.94 -22.11
C VAL A 135 -1.18 -15.15 -23.00
N GLY A 136 0.05 -15.68 -22.95
CA GLY A 136 0.43 -16.86 -23.72
C GLY A 136 -0.30 -18.13 -23.29
N LEU A 137 -0.41 -18.34 -21.98
CA LEU A 137 -1.01 -19.56 -21.41
C LEU A 137 -2.54 -19.51 -21.30
N ALA A 138 -3.14 -18.34 -21.23
CA ALA A 138 -4.58 -18.21 -20.98
C ALA A 138 -5.44 -18.87 -22.07
N HIS A 139 -5.07 -18.71 -23.34
CA HIS A 139 -5.77 -19.36 -24.45
C HIS A 139 -5.58 -20.88 -24.43
N GLU A 140 -4.36 -21.32 -24.12
CA GLU A 140 -4.03 -22.76 -24.08
C GLU A 140 -4.66 -23.47 -22.87
N ILE A 141 -4.89 -22.76 -21.75
CA ILE A 141 -5.57 -23.34 -20.56
C ILE A 141 -7.09 -23.23 -20.71
N ARG A 142 -7.62 -22.15 -21.29
CA ARG A 142 -9.08 -21.97 -21.45
C ARG A 142 -9.68 -23.03 -22.37
N ASN A 143 -8.96 -23.48 -23.41
CA ASN A 143 -9.43 -24.48 -24.34
C ASN A 143 -9.72 -25.84 -23.68
N PRO A 144 -8.79 -26.50 -22.94
CA PRO A 144 -9.09 -27.76 -22.26
C PRO A 144 -10.13 -27.60 -21.16
N LEU A 145 -10.14 -26.46 -20.44
CA LEU A 145 -11.19 -26.19 -19.44
C LEU A 145 -12.57 -26.08 -20.07
N GLY A 146 -12.70 -25.45 -21.25
CA GLY A 146 -13.94 -25.40 -22.00
C GLY A 146 -14.44 -26.78 -22.39
N ALA A 147 -13.55 -27.68 -22.84
CA ALA A 147 -13.87 -29.05 -23.15
C ALA A 147 -14.32 -29.84 -21.91
N ILE A 148 -13.60 -29.71 -20.77
CA ILE A 148 -13.97 -30.35 -19.51
C ILE A 148 -15.36 -29.85 -19.05
N ARG A 149 -15.60 -28.54 -19.07
CA ARG A 149 -16.89 -27.95 -18.71
C ARG A 149 -18.02 -28.51 -19.57
N GLY A 150 -17.82 -28.55 -20.90
CA GLY A 150 -18.80 -29.09 -21.82
C GLY A 150 -19.13 -30.55 -21.57
N ALA A 151 -18.13 -31.39 -21.34
CA ALA A 151 -18.32 -32.81 -21.01
C ALA A 151 -19.08 -33.00 -19.69
N VAL A 152 -18.73 -32.24 -18.64
CA VAL A 152 -19.39 -32.30 -17.34
C VAL A 152 -20.84 -31.79 -17.44
N GLN A 153 -21.11 -30.75 -18.23
CA GLN A 153 -22.47 -30.26 -18.49
C GLN A 153 -23.35 -31.27 -19.20
N LEU A 154 -22.79 -32.01 -20.16
CA LEU A 154 -23.52 -33.10 -20.82
C LEU A 154 -23.85 -34.24 -19.85
N LEU A 155 -22.88 -34.65 -19.03
CA LEU A 155 -23.10 -35.64 -17.98
C LEU A 155 -24.18 -35.18 -16.97
N ALA A 156 -24.17 -33.92 -16.58
CA ALA A 156 -25.18 -33.36 -15.64
C ALA A 156 -26.59 -33.40 -16.22
N ARG A 157 -26.76 -33.31 -17.52
CA ARG A 157 -28.08 -33.40 -18.20
C ARG A 157 -28.62 -34.83 -18.28
N GLU A 158 -27.73 -35.82 -18.32
CA GLU A 158 -28.12 -37.25 -18.42
C GLU A 158 -28.36 -37.86 -17.03
N LEU A 159 -27.94 -37.21 -15.95
CA LEU A 159 -28.08 -37.70 -14.62
C LEU A 159 -29.48 -37.37 -14.01
N ALA A 160 -30.09 -38.32 -13.31
CA ALA A 160 -31.36 -38.12 -12.64
C ALA A 160 -31.26 -37.03 -11.56
N PRO A 161 -32.30 -36.20 -11.36
CA PRO A 161 -32.34 -35.21 -10.28
C PRO A 161 -32.11 -35.88 -8.92
N GLY A 162 -31.22 -35.33 -8.08
CA GLY A 162 -30.89 -35.88 -6.76
C GLY A 162 -29.85 -37.00 -6.74
N SER A 163 -29.24 -37.32 -7.89
CA SER A 163 -28.12 -38.27 -7.97
C SER A 163 -26.89 -37.71 -7.27
N ARG A 164 -26.15 -38.55 -6.51
CA ARG A 164 -24.81 -38.20 -5.96
C ARG A 164 -23.83 -37.74 -7.03
N PHE A 165 -23.98 -38.25 -8.26
CA PHE A 165 -23.15 -37.81 -9.40
C PHE A 165 -23.49 -36.39 -9.86
N GLY A 166 -24.75 -35.93 -9.65
CA GLY A 166 -25.15 -34.54 -9.92
C GLY A 166 -24.41 -33.53 -9.03
N GLU A 167 -24.18 -33.85 -7.76
CA GLU A 167 -23.39 -33.03 -6.87
C GLU A 167 -21.91 -32.93 -7.33
N TYR A 168 -21.31 -34.05 -7.74
CA TYR A 168 -19.95 -34.05 -8.28
C TYR A 168 -19.81 -33.24 -9.57
N THR A 169 -20.79 -33.29 -10.46
CA THR A 169 -20.77 -32.49 -11.69
C THR A 169 -20.87 -31.01 -11.41
N GLN A 170 -21.66 -30.59 -10.41
CA GLN A 170 -21.74 -29.19 -9.96
C GLN A 170 -20.41 -28.71 -9.38
N VAL A 171 -19.76 -29.51 -8.56
CA VAL A 171 -18.44 -29.18 -8.00
C VAL A 171 -17.40 -29.01 -9.11
N LEU A 172 -17.37 -29.90 -10.10
CA LEU A 172 -16.46 -29.82 -11.23
C LEU A 172 -16.70 -28.56 -12.08
N ILE A 173 -17.95 -28.19 -12.35
CA ILE A 173 -18.28 -26.95 -13.07
C ILE A 173 -17.80 -25.75 -12.27
N GLN A 174 -18.03 -25.70 -10.96
CA GLN A 174 -17.57 -24.61 -10.09
C GLN A 174 -16.05 -24.46 -10.09
N GLU A 175 -15.28 -25.56 -10.06
CA GLU A 175 -13.82 -25.50 -10.11
C GLU A 175 -13.32 -25.04 -11.50
N VAL A 176 -13.93 -25.47 -12.59
CA VAL A 176 -13.60 -24.97 -13.94
C VAL A 176 -13.87 -23.46 -14.05
N ASP A 177 -15.01 -23.00 -13.56
CA ASP A 177 -15.35 -21.56 -13.54
C ASP A 177 -14.42 -20.77 -12.62
N ARG A 178 -13.94 -21.39 -11.55
CA ARG A 178 -12.92 -20.81 -10.69
C ARG A 178 -11.59 -20.62 -11.41
N VAL A 179 -11.09 -21.64 -12.11
CA VAL A 179 -9.83 -21.54 -12.87
C VAL A 179 -9.94 -20.50 -13.98
N ASN A 180 -11.08 -20.43 -14.70
CA ASN A 180 -11.30 -19.38 -15.70
C ASN A 180 -11.24 -17.97 -15.09
N ARG A 181 -11.86 -17.74 -13.93
CA ARG A 181 -11.77 -16.46 -13.21
C ARG A 181 -10.33 -16.11 -12.81
N ILE A 182 -9.53 -17.10 -12.43
CA ILE A 182 -8.11 -16.95 -12.12
C ILE A 182 -7.35 -16.43 -13.34
N ILE A 183 -7.58 -17.04 -14.47
CA ILE A 183 -6.94 -16.68 -15.75
C ILE A 183 -7.36 -15.24 -16.14
N GLU A 184 -8.63 -14.89 -16.01
CA GLU A 184 -9.12 -13.54 -16.30
C GLU A 184 -8.48 -12.48 -15.40
N GLN A 185 -8.36 -12.75 -14.09
CA GLN A 185 -7.67 -11.85 -13.17
C GLN A 185 -6.19 -11.65 -13.50
N LEU A 186 -5.50 -12.71 -13.92
CA LEU A 186 -4.12 -12.64 -14.39
C LEU A 186 -4.00 -11.83 -15.70
N LEU A 187 -4.92 -12.03 -16.63
CA LEU A 187 -4.96 -11.27 -17.88
C LEU A 187 -5.26 -9.79 -17.64
N ASP A 188 -6.18 -9.48 -16.74
CA ASP A 188 -6.51 -8.10 -16.35
C ASP A 188 -5.31 -7.38 -15.73
N LEU A 189 -4.48 -8.09 -14.97
CA LEU A 189 -3.23 -7.55 -14.45
C LEU A 189 -2.16 -7.33 -15.54
N ALA A 190 -2.25 -8.07 -16.63
CA ALA A 190 -1.27 -8.04 -17.72
C ALA A 190 -1.48 -6.93 -18.74
N ARG A 191 -2.75 -6.61 -18.97
CA ARG A 191 -3.11 -5.68 -20.05
C ARG A 191 -2.85 -4.24 -19.64
N PRO A 192 -2.25 -3.40 -20.50
CA PRO A 192 -2.25 -1.96 -20.30
C PRO A 192 -3.71 -1.51 -20.18
N VAL A 193 -4.06 -0.86 -19.07
CA VAL A 193 -5.43 -0.36 -18.91
C VAL A 193 -5.55 0.94 -19.70
N GLN A 194 -6.27 0.89 -20.81
CA GLN A 194 -6.75 2.09 -21.48
C GLN A 194 -8.10 2.42 -20.86
N LEU A 195 -8.10 3.41 -19.93
CA LEU A 195 -9.32 3.88 -19.29
C LEU A 195 -10.25 4.57 -20.30
N ARG A 196 -11.51 4.18 -20.31
CA ARG A 196 -12.58 4.89 -20.99
C ARG A 196 -13.29 5.79 -20.00
N THR A 197 -12.65 6.93 -19.68
CA THR A 197 -13.16 7.84 -18.67
C THR A 197 -14.35 8.65 -19.16
N ALA A 198 -15.43 8.69 -18.37
CA ALA A 198 -16.60 9.53 -18.55
C ALA A 198 -17.05 10.12 -17.21
N PRO A 199 -17.80 11.25 -17.20
CA PRO A 199 -18.43 11.70 -15.98
C PRO A 199 -19.39 10.63 -15.45
N LEU A 200 -19.22 10.23 -14.18
CA LEU A 200 -20.03 9.18 -13.56
C LEU A 200 -20.51 9.58 -12.16
N ASN A 201 -21.68 9.06 -11.78
CA ASN A 201 -22.24 9.21 -10.45
C ASN A 201 -21.82 8.01 -9.59
N LEU A 202 -20.97 8.28 -8.60
CA LEU A 202 -20.46 7.25 -7.69
C LEU A 202 -21.54 6.53 -6.89
N HIS A 203 -22.61 7.22 -6.51
CA HIS A 203 -23.69 6.59 -5.75
C HIS A 203 -24.43 5.55 -6.60
N GLN A 204 -24.71 5.84 -7.88
CA GLN A 204 -25.32 4.87 -8.78
C GLN A 204 -24.42 3.65 -8.98
N LEU A 205 -23.11 3.88 -9.13
CA LEU A 205 -22.13 2.80 -9.23
C LEU A 205 -22.11 1.93 -7.96
N LEU A 206 -22.06 2.53 -6.77
CA LEU A 206 -22.05 1.82 -5.49
C LEU A 206 -23.35 1.07 -5.25
N GLU A 207 -24.53 1.60 -5.66
CA GLU A 207 -25.79 0.88 -5.62
C GLU A 207 -25.80 -0.36 -6.52
N ARG A 208 -25.21 -0.25 -7.71
CA ARG A 208 -25.02 -1.41 -8.60
C ARG A 208 -24.17 -2.49 -7.93
N VAL A 209 -23.07 -2.09 -7.28
CA VAL A 209 -22.21 -3.03 -6.53
C VAL A 209 -22.94 -3.64 -5.34
N ALA A 210 -23.69 -2.83 -4.58
CA ALA A 210 -24.49 -3.31 -3.45
C ALA A 210 -25.55 -4.33 -3.88
N LEU A 211 -26.20 -4.08 -5.02
CA LEU A 211 -27.18 -5.01 -5.60
C LEU A 211 -26.54 -6.35 -6.00
N LEU A 212 -25.37 -6.30 -6.65
CA LEU A 212 -24.63 -7.51 -7.03
C LEU A 212 -24.17 -8.34 -5.82
N ALA A 213 -23.95 -7.69 -4.68
CA ALA A 213 -23.50 -8.33 -3.46
C ALA A 213 -24.66 -8.77 -2.54
N ALA A 214 -25.90 -8.33 -2.80
CA ALA A 214 -27.04 -8.47 -1.89
C ALA A 214 -27.36 -9.93 -1.53
N GLU A 215 -27.40 -10.82 -2.50
CA GLU A 215 -27.68 -12.24 -2.29
C GLU A 215 -26.63 -12.91 -1.40
N GLY A 216 -25.35 -12.66 -1.71
CA GLY A 216 -24.22 -13.17 -0.91
C GLY A 216 -24.21 -12.62 0.52
N ALA A 217 -24.48 -11.32 0.67
CA ALA A 217 -24.60 -10.68 1.97
C ALA A 217 -25.74 -11.26 2.81
N GLN A 218 -26.92 -11.42 2.21
CA GLN A 218 -28.08 -12.01 2.87
C GLN A 218 -27.83 -13.46 3.31
N ALA A 219 -27.20 -14.27 2.44
CA ALA A 219 -26.86 -15.66 2.75
C ALA A 219 -25.89 -15.79 3.95
N GLN A 220 -25.06 -14.75 4.18
CA GLN A 220 -24.10 -14.71 5.29
C GLN A 220 -24.60 -13.93 6.51
N GLY A 221 -25.82 -13.40 6.50
CA GLY A 221 -26.37 -12.58 7.58
C GLY A 221 -25.72 -11.20 7.69
N VAL A 222 -25.17 -10.66 6.59
CA VAL A 222 -24.53 -9.35 6.55
C VAL A 222 -25.53 -8.29 6.10
N THR A 223 -25.60 -7.18 6.86
CA THR A 223 -26.42 -6.02 6.52
C THR A 223 -25.59 -4.96 5.80
N ILE A 224 -26.00 -4.56 4.59
CA ILE A 224 -25.34 -3.48 3.82
C ILE A 224 -25.96 -2.13 4.22
N VAL A 225 -25.14 -1.26 4.82
CA VAL A 225 -25.52 0.11 5.23
C VAL A 225 -24.90 1.13 4.30
N ARG A 226 -25.68 2.12 3.89
CA ARG A 226 -25.28 3.20 2.99
C ARG A 226 -25.15 4.51 3.77
N ARG A 227 -24.00 5.16 3.65
CA ARG A 227 -23.69 6.46 4.24
C ARG A 227 -23.12 7.39 3.18
N TYR A 228 -23.99 7.81 2.26
CA TYR A 228 -23.59 8.62 1.12
C TYR A 228 -23.75 10.10 1.41
N ASP A 229 -22.75 10.89 1.03
CA ASP A 229 -22.82 12.34 1.04
C ASP A 229 -23.60 12.83 -0.21
N PRO A 230 -24.81 13.39 -0.06
CA PRO A 230 -25.64 13.77 -1.20
C PRO A 230 -25.05 14.93 -2.03
N SER A 231 -24.07 15.64 -1.48
CA SER A 231 -23.44 16.78 -2.15
C SER A 231 -22.28 16.39 -3.10
N LEU A 232 -22.02 15.08 -3.24
CA LEU A 232 -20.89 14.58 -4.00
C LEU A 232 -21.00 14.94 -5.49
N PRO A 233 -20.01 15.64 -6.08
CA PRO A 233 -20.01 15.93 -7.51
C PRO A 233 -19.67 14.65 -8.31
N PRO A 234 -20.00 14.63 -9.63
CA PRO A 234 -19.54 13.56 -10.51
C PRO A 234 -18.03 13.47 -10.51
N ILE A 235 -17.52 12.25 -10.68
CA ILE A 235 -16.09 12.02 -10.91
C ILE A 235 -15.85 11.66 -12.38
N LEU A 236 -14.60 11.82 -12.84
CA LEU A 236 -14.18 11.33 -14.15
C LEU A 236 -13.59 9.92 -13.97
N GLY A 237 -14.23 8.89 -14.53
CA GLY A 237 -13.77 7.51 -14.34
C GLY A 237 -14.32 6.54 -15.37
N ASP A 238 -13.73 5.36 -15.40
CA ASP A 238 -14.20 4.20 -16.16
C ASP A 238 -15.13 3.38 -15.26
N GLU A 239 -16.42 3.38 -15.59
CA GLU A 239 -17.47 2.75 -14.76
C GLU A 239 -17.20 1.27 -14.53
N ASP A 240 -16.88 0.51 -15.58
CA ASP A 240 -16.69 -0.94 -15.49
C ASP A 240 -15.47 -1.28 -14.60
N ARG A 241 -14.39 -0.53 -14.72
CA ARG A 241 -13.20 -0.69 -13.89
C ARG A 241 -13.45 -0.32 -12.43
N LEU A 242 -14.18 0.76 -12.17
CA LEU A 242 -14.54 1.14 -10.80
C LEU A 242 -15.55 0.19 -10.18
N VAL A 243 -16.51 -0.35 -10.93
CA VAL A 243 -17.38 -1.45 -10.46
C VAL A 243 -16.54 -2.65 -10.08
N GLN A 244 -15.52 -3.01 -10.85
CA GLN A 244 -14.59 -4.11 -10.55
C GLN A 244 -13.85 -3.85 -9.22
N VAL A 245 -13.36 -2.62 -8.98
CA VAL A 245 -12.72 -2.24 -7.72
C VAL A 245 -13.66 -2.46 -6.54
N PHE A 246 -14.81 -1.79 -6.56
CA PHE A 246 -15.71 -1.82 -5.39
C PHE A 246 -16.35 -3.19 -5.18
N HIS A 247 -16.63 -3.94 -6.24
CA HIS A 247 -17.07 -5.33 -6.13
C HIS A 247 -16.00 -6.23 -5.47
N ASN A 248 -14.73 -6.07 -5.82
CA ASN A 248 -13.65 -6.80 -5.17
C ASN A 248 -13.52 -6.45 -3.67
N LEU A 249 -13.63 -5.17 -3.33
CA LEU A 249 -13.57 -4.71 -1.94
C LEU A 249 -14.76 -5.24 -1.12
N VAL A 250 -15.97 -5.14 -1.65
CA VAL A 250 -17.19 -5.66 -1.01
C VAL A 250 -17.10 -7.17 -0.81
N ARG A 251 -16.66 -7.92 -1.82
CA ARG A 251 -16.46 -9.36 -1.71
C ARG A 251 -15.42 -9.72 -0.64
N ASN A 252 -14.31 -8.98 -0.56
CA ASN A 252 -13.31 -9.19 0.48
C ASN A 252 -13.87 -8.95 1.88
N ALA A 253 -14.69 -7.92 2.03
CA ALA A 253 -15.38 -7.62 3.28
C ALA A 253 -16.36 -8.74 3.68
N LEU A 254 -17.18 -9.23 2.74
CA LEU A 254 -18.08 -10.37 2.98
C LEU A 254 -17.31 -11.64 3.37
N ASP A 255 -16.20 -11.93 2.68
CA ASP A 255 -15.33 -13.07 3.01
C ASP A 255 -14.77 -13.01 4.45
N ALA A 256 -14.56 -11.79 4.98
CA ALA A 256 -14.08 -11.57 6.35
C ALA A 256 -15.19 -11.65 7.41
N MET A 257 -16.47 -11.60 7.01
CA MET A 257 -17.63 -11.56 7.89
C MET A 257 -18.44 -12.87 7.87
N LYS A 258 -17.81 -14.04 7.96
CA LYS A 258 -18.48 -15.35 7.92
C LYS A 258 -19.55 -15.57 9.00
N GLY A 259 -19.53 -14.77 10.06
CA GLY A 259 -20.48 -14.83 11.18
C GLY A 259 -21.58 -13.76 11.11
N GLY A 260 -21.78 -13.11 9.98
CA GLY A 260 -22.68 -11.96 9.85
C GLY A 260 -22.00 -10.65 10.27
N GLY A 261 -22.75 -9.55 10.30
CA GLY A 261 -22.24 -8.23 10.68
C GLY A 261 -22.75 -7.12 9.79
N ARG A 262 -22.05 -6.00 9.79
CA ARG A 262 -22.42 -4.81 9.02
C ARG A 262 -21.32 -4.46 8.03
N LEU A 263 -21.73 -4.30 6.77
CA LEU A 263 -20.91 -3.72 5.71
C LEU A 263 -21.39 -2.31 5.44
N THR A 264 -20.55 -1.31 5.67
CA THR A 264 -20.89 0.10 5.42
C THR A 264 -20.22 0.59 4.15
N LEU A 265 -20.99 1.11 3.21
CA LEU A 265 -20.53 1.86 2.05
C LEU A 265 -20.73 3.35 2.32
N GLY A 266 -19.64 4.10 2.39
CA GLY A 266 -19.64 5.53 2.70
C GLY A 266 -19.00 6.35 1.60
N THR A 267 -19.47 7.60 1.42
CA THR A 267 -18.82 8.57 0.53
C THR A 267 -18.73 9.92 1.23
N ARG A 268 -17.66 10.66 0.98
CA ARG A 268 -17.48 12.05 1.44
C ARG A 268 -16.49 12.81 0.55
N ILE A 269 -16.53 14.14 0.63
CA ILE A 269 -15.51 14.98 0.02
C ILE A 269 -14.30 15.04 0.97
N SER A 270 -13.09 14.78 0.44
CA SER A 270 -11.86 14.92 1.17
C SER A 270 -11.18 16.25 0.87
N LEU A 271 -10.90 17.01 1.94
CA LEU A 271 -10.08 18.21 1.89
C LEU A 271 -8.67 17.96 2.46
N SER A 272 -8.27 16.70 2.58
CA SER A 272 -7.05 16.32 3.31
C SER A 272 -5.78 16.79 2.59
N PRO A 273 -4.87 17.47 3.31
CA PRO A 273 -3.55 17.89 2.79
C PRO A 273 -2.58 16.71 2.58
N VAL A 274 -2.95 15.50 2.95
CA VAL A 274 -2.11 14.28 2.76
C VAL A 274 -1.74 14.07 1.28
N PHE A 275 -2.61 14.50 0.35
CA PHE A 275 -2.35 14.40 -1.09
C PHE A 275 -1.59 15.60 -1.68
N ALA A 276 -1.36 16.66 -0.91
CA ALA A 276 -0.48 17.76 -1.31
C ALA A 276 1.00 17.33 -1.43
N LYS A 277 1.38 16.20 -0.81
CA LYS A 277 2.71 15.60 -0.89
C LYS A 277 2.88 14.60 -2.04
N MET A 278 1.80 14.11 -2.62
CA MET A 278 1.86 13.34 -3.87
C MET A 278 1.96 14.37 -5.00
N ASP A 279 3.06 14.33 -5.75
CA ASP A 279 3.47 15.28 -6.80
C ASP A 279 2.53 15.20 -8.04
N LEU A 280 1.25 15.50 -7.82
CA LEU A 280 0.18 15.50 -8.84
C LEU A 280 -0.04 16.89 -9.46
N GLY A 281 1.02 17.73 -9.46
CA GLY A 281 1.00 19.08 -10.03
C GLY A 281 0.35 20.11 -9.10
N ALA A 282 0.96 21.29 -9.00
CA ALA A 282 0.62 22.37 -8.10
C ALA A 282 -0.88 22.74 -8.18
N GLY A 283 -1.67 22.29 -7.20
CA GLY A 283 -3.07 22.65 -6.99
C GLY A 283 -3.72 21.69 -6.00
N GLN A 284 -4.35 22.21 -4.96
CA GLN A 284 -5.23 21.44 -4.07
C GLN A 284 -6.36 20.82 -4.91
N ARG A 285 -6.24 19.53 -5.24
CA ARG A 285 -7.32 18.80 -5.89
C ARG A 285 -8.25 18.28 -4.81
N SER A 286 -9.50 18.71 -4.84
CA SER A 286 -10.54 18.08 -4.03
C SER A 286 -10.70 16.63 -4.49
N MET A 287 -10.67 15.70 -3.55
CA MET A 287 -10.84 14.27 -3.82
C MET A 287 -12.16 13.80 -3.24
N VAL A 288 -12.74 12.78 -3.84
CA VAL A 288 -13.83 12.03 -3.25
C VAL A 288 -13.26 10.84 -2.51
N GLU A 289 -13.67 10.63 -1.28
CA GLU A 289 -13.42 9.41 -0.53
C GLU A 289 -14.61 8.46 -0.67
N VAL A 290 -14.31 7.21 -1.02
CA VAL A 290 -15.25 6.10 -0.95
C VAL A 290 -14.73 5.10 0.10
N GLN A 291 -15.52 4.82 1.11
CA GLN A 291 -15.17 3.92 2.21
C GLN A 291 -15.98 2.64 2.13
N VAL A 292 -15.28 1.51 2.21
CA VAL A 292 -15.86 0.18 2.39
C VAL A 292 -15.40 -0.30 3.76
N THR A 293 -16.33 -0.37 4.72
CA THR A 293 -16.03 -0.73 6.12
C THR A 293 -16.75 -2.02 6.47
N ASP A 294 -16.02 -3.02 6.94
CA ASP A 294 -16.54 -4.28 7.48
C ASP A 294 -16.28 -4.42 8.97
N GLU A 295 -17.13 -5.19 9.64
CA GLU A 295 -16.99 -5.62 11.03
C GLU A 295 -16.42 -7.06 11.11
N GLY A 296 -15.57 -7.43 10.18
CA GLY A 296 -15.00 -8.77 10.04
C GLY A 296 -13.79 -9.04 10.94
N THR A 297 -13.02 -10.04 10.57
CA THR A 297 -11.85 -10.51 11.34
C THR A 297 -10.69 -9.53 11.38
N GLY A 298 -10.72 -8.48 10.55
CA GLY A 298 -9.60 -7.53 10.43
C GLY A 298 -8.32 -8.14 9.84
N ILE A 299 -7.27 -7.31 9.77
CA ILE A 299 -5.97 -7.65 9.17
C ILE A 299 -4.88 -7.39 10.21
N PRO A 300 -4.03 -8.38 10.56
CA PRO A 300 -2.90 -8.20 11.47
C PRO A 300 -1.92 -7.13 10.98
N ALA A 301 -1.44 -6.26 11.87
CA ALA A 301 -0.56 -5.14 11.53
C ALA A 301 0.69 -5.57 10.73
N ARG A 302 1.26 -6.74 11.06
CA ARG A 302 2.46 -7.31 10.41
C ARG A 302 2.31 -7.56 8.91
N VAL A 303 1.07 -7.68 8.40
CA VAL A 303 0.80 -7.98 6.99
C VAL A 303 0.11 -6.85 6.24
N GLN A 304 -0.36 -5.80 6.93
CA GLN A 304 -1.07 -4.68 6.29
C GLN A 304 -0.25 -4.00 5.19
N ALA A 305 1.05 -3.85 5.36
CA ALA A 305 1.94 -3.27 4.35
C ALA A 305 2.03 -4.11 3.06
N LYS A 306 1.67 -5.41 3.11
CA LYS A 306 1.81 -6.37 2.00
C LYS A 306 0.50 -6.71 1.32
N VAL A 307 -0.65 -6.22 1.80
CA VAL A 307 -1.97 -6.65 1.29
C VAL A 307 -2.24 -6.23 -0.17
N PHE A 308 -1.50 -5.23 -0.66
CA PHE A 308 -1.54 -4.80 -2.06
C PHE A 308 -0.48 -5.47 -2.94
N ASP A 309 0.43 -6.26 -2.34
CA ASP A 309 1.43 -6.97 -3.13
C ASP A 309 0.73 -8.09 -3.93
N PRO A 310 1.06 -8.24 -5.23
CA PRO A 310 0.53 -9.31 -6.05
C PRO A 310 0.83 -10.68 -5.45
N PHE A 311 -0.13 -11.58 -5.53
CA PHE A 311 -0.06 -12.95 -4.99
C PHE A 311 -0.01 -13.04 -3.45
N PHE A 312 -0.08 -11.92 -2.74
CA PHE A 312 -0.19 -11.95 -1.29
C PHE A 312 -1.62 -12.29 -0.86
N THR A 313 -1.79 -13.33 -0.07
CA THR A 313 -3.09 -13.76 0.47
C THR A 313 -2.94 -14.47 1.80
N THR A 314 -3.90 -14.24 2.68
CA THR A 314 -4.08 -15.01 3.92
C THR A 314 -5.19 -16.05 3.80
N LYS A 315 -5.87 -16.12 2.65
CA LYS A 315 -6.98 -17.04 2.38
C LYS A 315 -6.45 -18.31 1.69
N GLU A 316 -6.87 -19.49 2.16
CA GLU A 316 -6.45 -20.79 1.58
C GLU A 316 -6.78 -20.95 0.09
N ARG A 317 -7.85 -20.30 -0.38
CA ARG A 317 -8.31 -20.39 -1.79
C ARG A 317 -8.23 -19.06 -2.54
N GLY A 318 -7.50 -18.09 -2.03
CA GLY A 318 -7.30 -16.77 -2.65
C GLY A 318 -6.00 -16.71 -3.45
N LEU A 319 -6.02 -16.04 -4.62
CA LEU A 319 -4.80 -15.81 -5.42
C LEU A 319 -4.01 -14.57 -4.99
N GLY A 320 -4.59 -13.72 -4.14
CA GLY A 320 -3.94 -12.48 -3.73
C GLY A 320 -3.83 -11.43 -4.84
N LEU A 321 -4.67 -11.49 -5.88
CA LEU A 321 -4.63 -10.55 -7.00
C LEU A 321 -5.67 -9.43 -6.89
N GLY A 322 -6.74 -9.63 -6.11
CA GLY A 322 -7.87 -8.70 -6.06
C GLY A 322 -7.49 -7.31 -5.55
N LEU A 323 -6.77 -7.20 -4.44
CA LEU A 323 -6.35 -5.90 -3.89
C LEU A 323 -5.26 -5.25 -4.73
N ALA A 324 -4.33 -6.02 -5.31
CA ALA A 324 -3.33 -5.52 -6.24
C ALA A 324 -3.98 -4.90 -7.49
N LEU A 325 -5.03 -5.54 -8.03
CA LEU A 325 -5.80 -5.01 -9.15
C LEU A 325 -6.57 -3.74 -8.76
N CYS A 326 -7.16 -3.69 -7.54
CA CYS A 326 -7.82 -2.48 -7.03
C CYS A 326 -6.84 -1.31 -6.96
N HIS A 327 -5.65 -1.54 -6.39
CA HIS A 327 -4.61 -0.52 -6.28
C HIS A 327 -4.25 0.04 -7.65
N ARG A 328 -3.95 -0.83 -8.61
CA ARG A 328 -3.60 -0.46 -9.98
C ARG A 328 -4.70 0.34 -10.68
N ILE A 329 -5.95 -0.13 -10.64
CA ILE A 329 -7.07 0.58 -11.29
C ILE A 329 -7.23 1.99 -10.68
N LEU A 330 -7.09 2.12 -9.36
CA LEU A 330 -7.18 3.41 -8.69
C LEU A 330 -6.02 4.34 -9.06
N GLU A 331 -4.78 3.83 -9.15
CA GLU A 331 -3.62 4.61 -9.63
C GLU A 331 -3.81 5.13 -11.05
N GLU A 332 -4.33 4.30 -11.96
CA GLU A 332 -4.62 4.71 -13.34
C GLU A 332 -5.70 5.80 -13.40
N HIS A 333 -6.65 5.78 -12.44
CA HIS A 333 -7.62 6.87 -12.24
C HIS A 333 -7.00 8.09 -11.52
N LYS A 334 -5.67 8.11 -11.28
CA LYS A 334 -4.98 9.14 -10.48
C LYS A 334 -5.56 9.27 -9.08
N GLY A 335 -6.03 8.17 -8.55
CA GLY A 335 -6.53 7.99 -7.20
C GLY A 335 -5.51 7.30 -6.30
N ALA A 336 -5.95 6.98 -5.10
CA ALA A 336 -5.16 6.23 -4.12
C ALA A 336 -6.06 5.32 -3.28
N VAL A 337 -5.46 4.39 -2.54
CA VAL A 337 -6.17 3.53 -1.60
C VAL A 337 -5.42 3.46 -0.28
N ARG A 338 -6.17 3.43 0.83
CA ARG A 338 -5.64 3.25 2.18
C ARG A 338 -6.44 2.17 2.89
N ILE A 339 -5.76 1.39 3.73
CA ILE A 339 -6.38 0.40 4.60
C ILE A 339 -6.10 0.78 6.05
N ASP A 340 -7.18 0.85 6.83
CA ASP A 340 -7.15 1.00 8.28
C ASP A 340 -7.83 -0.24 8.87
N SER A 341 -7.10 -1.09 9.58
CA SER A 341 -7.63 -2.36 10.08
C SER A 341 -7.08 -2.69 11.46
N VAL A 342 -7.93 -3.30 12.28
CA VAL A 342 -7.56 -3.84 13.58
C VAL A 342 -8.02 -5.28 13.64
N GLU A 343 -7.10 -6.19 13.93
CA GLU A 343 -7.40 -7.62 14.07
C GLU A 343 -8.52 -7.85 15.10
N GLY A 344 -9.56 -8.60 14.72
CA GLY A 344 -10.75 -8.86 15.51
C GLY A 344 -11.80 -7.74 15.55
N ARG A 345 -11.56 -6.58 14.88
CA ARG A 345 -12.52 -5.45 14.88
C ARG A 345 -13.03 -5.05 13.50
N GLY A 346 -12.40 -5.56 12.43
CA GLY A 346 -12.79 -5.27 11.06
C GLY A 346 -11.78 -4.40 10.30
N THR A 347 -12.19 -4.03 9.07
CA THR A 347 -11.34 -3.28 8.14
C THR A 347 -12.12 -2.14 7.51
N THR A 348 -11.46 -1.00 7.34
CA THR A 348 -11.93 0.11 6.49
C THR A 348 -10.95 0.30 5.34
N VAL A 349 -11.43 0.10 4.12
CA VAL A 349 -10.69 0.43 2.90
C VAL A 349 -11.22 1.75 2.38
N THR A 350 -10.34 2.75 2.28
CA THR A 350 -10.67 4.09 1.77
C THR A 350 -10.03 4.28 0.40
N CYS A 351 -10.87 4.49 -0.61
CA CYS A 351 -10.46 4.81 -1.97
C CYS A 351 -10.63 6.31 -2.21
N PHE A 352 -9.62 6.95 -2.80
CA PHE A 352 -9.62 8.37 -3.14
C PHE A 352 -9.65 8.52 -4.66
N LEU A 353 -10.57 9.32 -5.17
CA LEU A 353 -10.75 9.56 -6.60
C LEU A 353 -10.83 11.06 -6.88
N PRO A 354 -10.19 11.56 -7.96
CA PRO A 354 -10.23 12.98 -8.30
C PRO A 354 -11.62 13.37 -8.78
N ILE A 355 -12.08 14.57 -8.37
CA ILE A 355 -13.33 15.18 -8.85
C ILE A 355 -13.15 15.59 -10.30
N ALA A 356 -14.19 15.38 -11.13
CA ALA A 356 -14.25 15.91 -12.49
C ALA A 356 -14.20 17.44 -12.45
N ARG A 357 -13.29 18.04 -13.21
CA ARG A 357 -13.26 19.49 -13.44
C ARG A 357 -14.02 19.85 -14.69
#